data_dbaa6441eba93056842b25cd3d0d6561
#
_entry.id   dbaa6441eba93056842b25cd3d0d6561
#
_cell.length_a   1.000
_cell.length_b   1.000
_cell.length_c   1.000
_cell.angle_alpha   90.00
_cell.angle_beta   90.00
_cell.angle_gamma   90.00
#
_symmetry.space_group_name_H-M   'P 1'
#
loop_
_entity.id
_entity.type
_entity.pdbx_description
1 polymer ?
#
loop_
_entity_poly.entity_id
_entity_poly.type
_entity_poly.pdbx_seq_one_letter_code
_entity_poly.pdbx_strand_id
1 'polypeptide(L)'
;TSAYLCSLIKKLHPDAVFVFMDTGAEHPATYDFVKQCNDYFELNLVCLRADVSMTQGIGVGYRVVDINEIGDDLQPWRDMCAKYGTPYIHGAFCTDRMKTTPFKKYADDTFGRNNYTTILGIRVDEPKRLRARDGFSYLADISDFEKQDVLDWWAKMPFDLQIPEHLGNCVFCIKKGINKIALAAKDEPQLADKFIKMINSDDVRIVETRKEPSNTMYRQRMSLESIIDLYAEMPRDKLIKTLRSTFETGSCSESCEAFAE
;
A
#
# COMPACT_ATOMS: atom_id res chain seq x y z
N THR A 1 -6.05 -11.06 -0.41
CA THR A 1 -5.48 -11.90 0.66
C THR A 1 -5.82 -11.35 2.06
N SER A 2 -5.51 -10.07 2.38
CA SER A 2 -5.74 -9.52 3.74
C SER A 2 -7.20 -9.58 4.19
N ALA A 3 -8.16 -9.28 3.30
CA ALA A 3 -9.58 -9.37 3.65
C ALA A 3 -10.04 -10.83 3.85
N TYR A 4 -9.47 -11.80 3.12
CA TYR A 4 -9.67 -13.22 3.40
C TYR A 4 -9.16 -13.58 4.82
N LEU A 5 -7.95 -13.14 5.17
CA LEU A 5 -7.43 -13.31 6.54
C LEU A 5 -8.40 -12.72 7.57
N CYS A 6 -8.90 -11.50 7.36
CA CYS A 6 -9.86 -10.88 8.28
C CYS A 6 -11.10 -11.76 8.50
N SER A 7 -11.64 -12.38 7.44
CA SER A 7 -12.79 -13.28 7.54
C SER A 7 -12.51 -14.53 8.38
N LEU A 8 -11.28 -15.05 8.34
CA LEU A 8 -10.86 -16.19 9.18
C LEU A 8 -10.66 -15.76 10.63
N ILE A 9 -9.92 -14.68 10.85
CA ILE A 9 -9.60 -14.18 12.19
C ILE A 9 -10.88 -13.76 12.93
N LYS A 10 -11.83 -13.14 12.24
CA LYS A 10 -13.13 -12.78 12.86
C LYS A 10 -13.86 -13.99 13.46
N LYS A 11 -13.73 -15.16 12.83
CA LYS A 11 -14.32 -16.42 13.32
C LYS A 11 -13.50 -17.04 14.44
N LEU A 12 -12.17 -17.02 14.34
CA LEU A 12 -11.26 -17.64 15.31
C LEU A 12 -11.06 -16.79 16.56
N HIS A 13 -11.03 -15.47 16.40
CA HIS A 13 -10.75 -14.47 17.42
C HIS A 13 -11.73 -13.30 17.28
N PRO A 14 -12.97 -13.44 17.79
CA PRO A 14 -14.01 -12.40 17.62
C PRO A 14 -13.60 -11.03 18.18
N ASP A 15 -12.73 -11.00 19.18
CA ASP A 15 -12.23 -9.79 19.85
C ASP A 15 -11.00 -9.19 19.16
N ALA A 16 -10.54 -9.75 18.03
CA ALA A 16 -9.44 -9.19 17.28
C ALA A 16 -9.79 -7.79 16.75
N VAL A 17 -8.81 -6.90 16.78
CA VAL A 17 -8.93 -5.55 16.21
C VAL A 17 -8.40 -5.56 14.78
N PHE A 18 -9.23 -5.14 13.84
CA PHE A 18 -8.91 -5.06 12.44
C PHE A 18 -8.49 -3.64 12.08
N VAL A 19 -7.35 -3.48 11.42
CA VAL A 19 -6.78 -2.16 11.13
C VAL A 19 -6.55 -1.99 9.63
N PHE A 20 -7.02 -0.89 9.08
CA PHE A 20 -6.72 -0.45 7.72
C PHE A 20 -5.84 0.80 7.75
N MET A 21 -4.71 0.75 7.04
CA MET A 21 -3.81 1.89 6.91
C MET A 21 -4.15 2.66 5.63
N ASP A 22 -4.88 3.76 5.78
CA ASP A 22 -5.25 4.62 4.65
C ASP A 22 -4.09 5.55 4.29
N THR A 23 -3.54 5.34 3.10
CA THR A 23 -2.48 6.19 2.54
C THR A 23 -3.00 7.31 1.64
N GLY A 24 -4.28 7.28 1.28
CA GLY A 24 -4.87 8.20 0.34
C GLY A 24 -4.46 7.99 -1.12
N ALA A 25 -3.77 6.89 -1.45
CA ALA A 25 -3.18 6.65 -2.77
C ALA A 25 -3.52 5.28 -3.39
N GLU A 26 -4.41 4.52 -2.77
CA GLU A 26 -4.98 3.32 -3.36
C GLU A 26 -6.03 3.68 -4.42
N HIS A 27 -6.34 2.73 -5.31
CA HIS A 27 -7.39 2.91 -6.30
C HIS A 27 -8.78 3.08 -5.63
N PRO A 28 -9.68 3.96 -6.13
CA PRO A 28 -11.00 4.19 -5.52
C PRO A 28 -11.78 2.91 -5.23
N ALA A 29 -11.80 1.95 -6.16
CA ALA A 29 -12.46 0.66 -5.94
C ALA A 29 -11.89 -0.14 -4.75
N THR A 30 -10.65 0.11 -4.33
CA THR A 30 -10.07 -0.51 -3.13
C THR A 30 -10.75 -0.02 -1.87
N TYR A 31 -11.05 1.27 -1.80
CA TYR A 31 -11.77 1.86 -0.65
C TYR A 31 -13.20 1.33 -0.56
N ASP A 32 -13.91 1.24 -1.68
CA ASP A 32 -15.25 0.67 -1.74
C ASP A 32 -15.25 -0.80 -1.31
N PHE A 33 -14.26 -1.57 -1.76
CA PHE A 33 -14.07 -2.95 -1.35
C PHE A 33 -13.76 -3.08 0.16
N VAL A 34 -12.95 -2.20 0.73
CA VAL A 34 -12.66 -2.18 2.17
C VAL A 34 -13.93 -1.93 2.98
N LYS A 35 -14.77 -0.98 2.56
CA LYS A 35 -16.07 -0.69 3.18
C LYS A 35 -17.01 -1.90 3.09
N GLN A 36 -17.12 -2.53 1.92
CA GLN A 36 -17.92 -3.75 1.73
C GLN A 36 -17.42 -4.89 2.63
N CYS A 37 -16.09 -5.09 2.74
CA CYS A 37 -15.53 -6.09 3.66
C CYS A 37 -15.85 -5.78 5.13
N ASN A 38 -15.76 -4.52 5.53
CA ASN A 38 -16.12 -4.10 6.89
C ASN A 38 -17.56 -4.47 7.23
N ASP A 39 -18.49 -4.13 6.35
CA ASP A 39 -19.92 -4.33 6.57
C ASP A 39 -20.29 -5.82 6.50
N TYR A 40 -19.79 -6.53 5.48
CA TYR A 40 -20.13 -7.93 5.26
C TYR A 40 -19.58 -8.87 6.34
N PHE A 41 -18.36 -8.62 6.82
CA PHE A 41 -17.72 -9.44 7.86
C PHE A 41 -17.88 -8.85 9.27
N GLU A 42 -18.57 -7.73 9.43
CA GLU A 42 -18.78 -7.03 10.71
C GLU A 42 -17.45 -6.79 11.45
N LEU A 43 -16.43 -6.25 10.73
CA LEU A 43 -15.07 -6.15 11.25
C LEU A 43 -14.91 -5.06 12.30
N ASN A 44 -15.75 -4.03 12.31
CA ASN A 44 -15.55 -2.80 13.09
C ASN A 44 -14.15 -2.22 12.85
N LEU A 45 -13.83 -2.03 11.58
CA LEU A 45 -12.49 -1.70 11.10
C LEU A 45 -12.00 -0.36 11.65
N VAL A 46 -10.84 -0.35 12.26
CA VAL A 46 -10.15 0.86 12.68
C VAL A 46 -9.35 1.38 11.49
N CYS A 47 -9.74 2.54 10.97
CA CYS A 47 -9.00 3.19 9.88
C CYS A 47 -7.99 4.18 10.44
N LEU A 48 -6.73 4.01 10.07
CA LEU A 48 -5.63 4.86 10.52
C LEU A 48 -5.02 5.63 9.36
N ARG A 49 -4.77 6.92 9.59
CA ARG A 49 -3.90 7.75 8.74
C ARG A 49 -2.67 8.18 9.52
N ALA A 50 -1.56 8.36 8.81
CA ALA A 50 -0.38 8.98 9.36
C ALA A 50 -0.70 10.42 9.80
N ASP A 51 -0.31 10.78 11.02
CA ASP A 51 -0.32 12.16 11.52
C ASP A 51 1.10 12.71 11.46
N VAL A 52 1.32 13.61 10.49
CA VAL A 52 2.65 14.14 10.18
C VAL A 52 2.80 15.53 10.78
N SER A 53 3.44 15.63 11.96
CA SER A 53 3.78 16.92 12.52
C SER A 53 4.84 17.64 11.67
N MET A 54 4.62 18.90 11.30
CA MET A 54 5.60 19.71 10.57
C MET A 54 6.74 20.20 11.48
N THR A 55 6.62 20.05 12.78
CA THR A 55 7.68 20.41 13.73
C THR A 55 8.90 19.51 13.54
N GLN A 56 10.08 20.12 13.43
CA GLN A 56 11.34 19.40 13.30
C GLN A 56 11.62 18.57 14.57
N GLY A 57 12.14 17.35 14.38
CA GLY A 57 12.43 16.42 15.49
C GLY A 57 11.23 15.59 15.96
N ILE A 58 9.99 15.99 15.63
CA ILE A 58 8.80 15.19 15.94
C ILE A 58 8.57 14.17 14.79
N GLY A 59 8.50 12.89 15.13
CA GLY A 59 8.23 11.83 14.19
C GLY A 59 6.75 11.79 13.76
N VAL A 60 6.40 10.78 12.94
CA VAL A 60 5.03 10.55 12.51
C VAL A 60 4.23 9.92 13.66
N GLY A 61 3.01 10.41 13.86
CA GLY A 61 1.98 9.85 14.72
C GLY A 61 0.94 9.07 13.91
N TYR A 62 -0.22 8.87 14.55
CA TYR A 62 -1.40 8.33 13.89
C TYR A 62 -2.62 9.17 14.26
N ARG A 63 -3.62 9.12 13.42
CA ARG A 63 -5.00 9.55 13.73
C ARG A 63 -5.96 8.47 13.28
N VAL A 64 -6.98 8.22 14.09
CA VAL A 64 -8.11 7.39 13.72
C VAL A 64 -9.06 8.24 12.89
N VAL A 65 -9.51 7.71 11.77
CA VAL A 65 -10.47 8.37 10.88
C VAL A 65 -11.70 7.48 10.70
N ASP A 66 -12.84 8.10 10.41
CA ASP A 66 -14.06 7.35 10.10
C ASP A 66 -13.89 6.59 8.78
N ILE A 67 -14.51 5.42 8.69
CA ILE A 67 -14.46 4.59 7.46
C ILE A 67 -15.05 5.29 6.24
N ASN A 68 -15.94 6.27 6.44
CA ASN A 68 -16.49 7.07 5.35
C ASN A 68 -15.54 8.18 4.88
N GLU A 69 -14.50 8.50 5.66
CA GLU A 69 -13.50 9.50 5.34
C GLU A 69 -12.28 8.93 4.59
N ILE A 70 -12.13 7.58 4.53
CA ILE A 70 -11.05 6.99 3.75
C ILE A 70 -11.30 7.18 2.26
N GLY A 71 -10.23 7.45 1.50
CA GLY A 71 -10.36 7.69 0.05
C GLY A 71 -9.05 8.10 -0.60
N ASP A 72 -9.09 8.31 -1.91
CA ASP A 72 -7.94 8.65 -2.77
C ASP A 72 -7.60 10.15 -2.77
N ASP A 73 -7.71 10.82 -1.60
CA ASP A 73 -7.49 12.26 -1.47
C ASP A 73 -6.01 12.68 -1.50
N LEU A 74 -5.08 11.74 -1.42
CA LEU A 74 -3.63 11.92 -1.34
C LEU A 74 -3.17 12.73 -0.11
N GLN A 75 -4.02 13.00 0.87
CA GLN A 75 -3.64 13.86 2.00
C GLN A 75 -2.47 13.31 2.81
N PRO A 76 -2.42 11.99 3.19
CA PRO A 76 -1.25 11.44 3.89
C PRO A 76 0.06 11.54 3.07
N TRP A 77 -0.03 11.44 1.73
CA TRP A 77 1.11 11.63 0.85
C TRP A 77 1.58 13.09 0.82
N ARG A 78 0.66 14.06 0.73
CA ARG A 78 1.00 15.50 0.78
C ARG A 78 1.74 15.84 2.06
N ASP A 79 1.19 15.45 3.21
CA ASP A 79 1.77 15.73 4.52
C ASP A 79 3.16 15.09 4.65
N MET A 80 3.31 13.84 4.18
CA MET A 80 4.60 13.15 4.17
C MET A 80 5.60 13.84 3.25
N CYS A 81 5.20 14.20 2.02
CA CYS A 81 6.09 14.86 1.07
C CYS A 81 6.46 16.28 1.49
N ALA A 82 5.56 17.01 2.14
CA ALA A 82 5.83 18.33 2.69
C ALA A 82 6.91 18.28 3.78
N LYS A 83 6.95 17.21 4.57
CA LYS A 83 7.94 17.07 5.64
C LYS A 83 9.23 16.39 5.21
N TYR A 84 9.15 15.32 4.43
CA TYR A 84 10.29 14.43 4.14
C TYR A 84 10.75 14.47 2.68
N GLY A 85 10.03 15.19 1.82
CA GLY A 85 10.20 15.16 0.37
C GLY A 85 9.60 13.91 -0.25
N THR A 86 9.63 13.82 -1.58
CA THR A 86 9.12 12.67 -2.31
C THR A 86 9.97 11.42 -2.04
N PRO A 87 9.37 10.25 -1.76
CA PRO A 87 10.09 8.98 -1.76
C PRO A 87 10.74 8.75 -3.12
N TYR A 88 11.90 8.10 -3.13
CA TYR A 88 12.69 7.87 -4.33
C TYR A 88 13.41 6.52 -4.27
N ILE A 89 14.09 6.16 -5.35
CA ILE A 89 14.70 4.83 -5.52
C ILE A 89 15.65 4.42 -4.38
N HIS A 90 16.34 5.38 -3.75
CA HIS A 90 17.26 5.13 -2.64
C HIS A 90 16.64 5.36 -1.25
N GLY A 91 15.34 5.67 -1.19
CA GLY A 91 14.66 5.99 0.07
C GLY A 91 13.15 5.79 -0.03
N ALA A 92 12.70 4.54 0.00
CA ALA A 92 11.28 4.17 -0.02
C ALA A 92 10.66 4.23 1.39
N PHE A 93 10.85 5.37 2.08
CA PHE A 93 10.43 5.56 3.47
C PHE A 93 8.90 5.71 3.66
N CYS A 94 8.14 5.75 2.57
CA CYS A 94 6.68 5.90 2.63
C CYS A 94 5.99 4.78 3.42
N THR A 95 6.44 3.53 3.28
CA THR A 95 5.89 2.41 4.05
C THR A 95 6.06 2.62 5.55
N ASP A 96 7.25 2.98 5.99
CA ASP A 96 7.53 3.24 7.40
C ASP A 96 6.70 4.44 7.90
N ARG A 97 6.73 5.56 7.19
CA ARG A 97 6.09 6.81 7.63
C ARG A 97 4.58 6.78 7.59
N MET A 98 3.98 6.07 6.63
CA MET A 98 2.52 6.07 6.47
C MET A 98 1.83 4.80 6.96
N LYS A 99 2.57 3.71 7.21
CA LYS A 99 1.97 2.43 7.63
C LYS A 99 2.58 1.91 8.93
N THR A 100 3.87 1.55 8.92
CA THR A 100 4.50 0.82 10.04
C THR A 100 4.55 1.64 11.32
N THR A 101 5.08 2.87 11.26
CA THR A 101 5.21 3.72 12.45
C THR A 101 3.86 4.14 13.02
N PRO A 102 2.86 4.62 12.23
CA PRO A 102 1.53 4.94 12.74
C PRO A 102 0.83 3.73 13.36
N PHE A 103 0.86 2.58 12.69
CA PHE A 103 0.27 1.35 13.23
C PHE A 103 0.90 0.96 14.56
N LYS A 104 2.23 0.93 14.64
CA LYS A 104 2.93 0.55 15.87
C LYS A 104 2.58 1.45 17.04
N LYS A 105 2.53 2.77 16.82
CA LYS A 105 2.13 3.71 17.87
C LYS A 105 0.70 3.47 18.32
N TYR A 106 -0.24 3.31 17.39
CA TYR A 106 -1.62 2.99 17.73
C TYR A 106 -1.73 1.70 18.56
N ALA A 107 -1.04 0.64 18.14
CA ALA A 107 -1.08 -0.64 18.82
C ALA A 107 -0.41 -0.57 20.22
N ASP A 108 0.73 0.12 20.33
CA ASP A 108 1.41 0.33 21.62
C ASP A 108 0.55 1.15 22.60
N ASP A 109 -0.15 2.19 22.10
CA ASP A 109 -1.04 3.03 22.92
C ASP A 109 -2.32 2.30 23.33
N THR A 110 -2.85 1.42 22.46
CA THR A 110 -4.12 0.74 22.68
C THR A 110 -3.96 -0.52 23.54
N PHE A 111 -2.93 -1.32 23.28
CA PHE A 111 -2.75 -2.65 23.88
C PHE A 111 -1.57 -2.72 24.87
N GLY A 112 -0.73 -1.71 24.89
CA GLY A 112 0.54 -1.74 25.60
C GLY A 112 1.66 -2.36 24.77
N ARG A 113 2.88 -1.83 24.93
CA ARG A 113 4.05 -2.26 24.17
C ARG A 113 4.33 -3.75 24.37
N ASN A 114 4.51 -4.48 23.27
CA ASN A 114 4.76 -5.93 23.23
C ASN A 114 3.62 -6.78 23.81
N ASN A 115 2.41 -6.26 23.98
CA ASN A 115 1.26 -6.97 24.53
C ASN A 115 0.21 -7.31 23.46
N TYR A 116 0.62 -7.41 22.20
CA TYR A 116 -0.25 -7.78 21.08
C TYR A 116 0.52 -8.60 20.05
N THR A 117 -0.20 -9.40 19.29
CA THR A 117 0.32 -10.09 18.11
C THR A 117 -0.27 -9.48 16.85
N THR A 118 0.59 -9.10 15.92
CA THR A 118 0.18 -8.58 14.60
C THR A 118 0.05 -9.74 13.62
N ILE A 119 -1.14 -9.92 13.03
CA ILE A 119 -1.39 -10.98 12.06
C ILE A 119 -1.44 -10.37 10.65
N LEU A 120 -0.61 -10.89 9.74
CA LEU A 120 -0.45 -10.37 8.39
C LEU A 120 -0.95 -11.37 7.33
N GLY A 121 -1.58 -10.86 6.28
CA GLY A 121 -2.09 -11.65 5.14
C GLY A 121 -0.97 -12.12 4.20
N ILE A 122 0.05 -12.81 4.72
CA ILE A 122 1.13 -13.40 3.92
C ILE A 122 0.85 -14.90 3.79
N ARG A 123 0.81 -15.40 2.54
CA ARG A 123 0.43 -16.76 2.20
C ARG A 123 1.64 -17.70 2.18
N VAL A 124 1.40 -19.01 2.13
CA VAL A 124 2.43 -20.05 2.04
C VAL A 124 3.27 -19.97 0.77
N ASP A 125 2.70 -19.48 -0.34
CA ASP A 125 3.39 -19.27 -1.62
C ASP A 125 4.25 -17.99 -1.66
N GLU A 126 4.38 -17.28 -0.53
CA GLU A 126 5.21 -16.07 -0.38
C GLU A 126 6.40 -16.29 0.60
N PRO A 127 7.23 -17.33 0.45
CA PRO A 127 8.20 -17.75 1.49
C PRO A 127 9.25 -16.68 1.82
N LYS A 128 9.58 -15.80 0.86
CA LYS A 128 10.53 -14.69 1.10
C LYS A 128 10.01 -13.66 2.10
N ARG A 129 8.70 -13.61 2.32
CA ARG A 129 8.03 -12.68 3.24
C ARG A 129 7.74 -13.33 4.59
N LEU A 130 7.75 -14.65 4.69
CA LEU A 130 7.54 -15.40 5.91
C LEU A 130 8.83 -15.41 6.72
N ARG A 131 8.98 -14.45 7.61
CA ARG A 131 10.13 -14.33 8.52
C ARG A 131 9.64 -14.45 9.94
N ALA A 132 10.24 -15.37 10.70
CA ALA A 132 9.97 -15.49 12.13
C ALA A 132 10.30 -14.17 12.83
N ARG A 133 9.31 -13.60 13.52
CA ARG A 133 9.43 -12.35 14.28
C ARG A 133 8.58 -12.43 15.53
N ASP A 134 9.12 -11.98 16.65
CA ASP A 134 8.36 -11.89 17.89
C ASP A 134 7.19 -10.91 17.72
N GLY A 135 6.00 -11.32 18.16
CA GLY A 135 4.78 -10.53 18.06
C GLY A 135 4.13 -10.50 16.67
N PHE A 136 4.57 -11.38 15.73
CA PHE A 136 3.96 -11.52 14.41
C PHE A 136 3.48 -12.95 14.16
N SER A 137 2.38 -13.05 13.43
CA SER A 137 1.84 -14.27 12.84
C SER A 137 1.37 -13.99 11.42
N TYR A 138 1.19 -15.04 10.63
CA TYR A 138 0.89 -14.92 9.22
C TYR A 138 -0.33 -15.75 8.83
N LEU A 139 -0.97 -15.41 7.71
CA LEU A 139 -2.01 -16.26 7.15
C LEU A 139 -1.51 -17.69 6.96
N ALA A 140 -0.24 -17.86 6.55
CA ALA A 140 0.42 -19.15 6.37
C ALA A 140 0.47 -20.01 7.65
N ASP A 141 0.31 -19.42 8.84
CA ASP A 141 0.30 -20.16 10.11
C ASP A 141 -1.06 -20.82 10.39
N ILE A 142 -2.13 -20.36 9.70
CA ILE A 142 -3.52 -20.79 9.94
C ILE A 142 -4.24 -21.28 8.68
N SER A 143 -3.64 -21.15 7.51
CA SER A 143 -4.21 -21.56 6.23
C SER A 143 -3.09 -21.89 5.24
N ASP A 144 -3.27 -22.98 4.51
CA ASP A 144 -2.41 -23.43 3.43
C ASP A 144 -2.76 -22.81 2.06
N PHE A 145 -3.70 -21.86 2.03
CA PHE A 145 -4.15 -21.20 0.81
C PHE A 145 -3.01 -20.47 0.10
N GLU A 146 -2.89 -20.77 -1.19
CA GLU A 146 -2.07 -20.05 -2.14
C GLU A 146 -2.87 -18.92 -2.82
N LYS A 147 -2.25 -18.21 -3.75
CA LYS A 147 -2.89 -17.09 -4.46
C LYS A 147 -4.18 -17.53 -5.18
N GLN A 148 -4.15 -18.70 -5.84
CA GLN A 148 -5.30 -19.19 -6.61
C GLN A 148 -6.46 -19.55 -5.68
N ASP A 149 -6.18 -20.20 -4.55
CA ASP A 149 -7.23 -20.56 -3.58
C ASP A 149 -7.96 -19.35 -3.03
N VAL A 150 -7.22 -18.27 -2.76
CA VAL A 150 -7.81 -17.00 -2.31
C VAL A 150 -8.68 -16.39 -3.42
N LEU A 151 -8.25 -16.45 -4.69
CA LEU A 151 -9.06 -15.97 -5.82
C LEU A 151 -10.33 -16.82 -5.99
N ASP A 152 -10.22 -18.14 -5.89
CA ASP A 152 -11.36 -19.06 -6.00
C ASP A 152 -12.34 -18.90 -4.83
N TRP A 153 -11.81 -18.53 -3.67
CA TRP A 153 -12.65 -18.19 -2.52
C TRP A 153 -13.44 -16.90 -2.78
N TRP A 154 -12.79 -15.83 -3.28
CA TRP A 154 -13.45 -14.58 -3.62
C TRP A 154 -14.48 -14.74 -4.72
N ALA A 155 -14.21 -15.57 -5.73
CA ALA A 155 -15.15 -15.86 -6.82
C ALA A 155 -16.50 -16.44 -6.33
N LYS A 156 -16.56 -16.98 -5.10
CA LYS A 156 -17.79 -17.50 -4.46
C LYS A 156 -18.47 -16.45 -3.58
N MET A 157 -17.84 -15.29 -3.37
CA MET A 157 -18.42 -14.23 -2.54
C MET A 157 -19.35 -13.33 -3.36
N PRO A 158 -20.31 -12.63 -2.72
CA PRO A 158 -21.23 -11.75 -3.43
C PRO A 158 -20.59 -10.48 -3.98
N PHE A 159 -19.33 -10.22 -3.64
CA PHE A 159 -18.51 -9.10 -4.13
C PHE A 159 -17.04 -9.50 -4.17
N ASP A 160 -16.24 -8.79 -4.94
CA ASP A 160 -14.79 -8.96 -5.03
C ASP A 160 -14.12 -7.66 -5.47
N LEU A 161 -12.82 -7.53 -5.17
CA LEU A 161 -11.99 -6.44 -5.68
C LEU A 161 -11.60 -6.71 -7.14
N GLN A 162 -12.39 -6.22 -8.08
CA GLN A 162 -12.20 -6.43 -9.51
C GLN A 162 -11.31 -5.36 -10.15
N ILE A 163 -10.08 -5.18 -9.63
CA ILE A 163 -9.08 -4.32 -10.27
C ILE A 163 -7.88 -5.14 -10.77
N PRO A 164 -7.28 -4.76 -11.90
CA PRO A 164 -6.03 -5.35 -12.36
C PRO A 164 -4.92 -5.19 -11.32
N GLU A 165 -3.99 -6.15 -11.28
CA GLU A 165 -2.90 -6.17 -10.28
C GLU A 165 -2.04 -4.90 -10.29
N HIS A 166 -1.81 -4.30 -11.47
CA HIS A 166 -1.02 -3.08 -11.58
C HIS A 166 -1.68 -1.84 -10.94
N LEU A 167 -2.99 -1.90 -10.65
CA LEU A 167 -3.73 -0.87 -9.91
C LEU A 167 -3.80 -1.17 -8.40
N GLY A 168 -3.43 -2.37 -7.97
CA GLY A 168 -3.43 -2.76 -6.55
C GLY A 168 -2.39 -2.00 -5.72
N ASN A 169 -2.58 -1.91 -4.40
CA ASN A 169 -1.82 -1.08 -3.47
C ASN A 169 -1.81 0.40 -3.92
N CYS A 170 -0.87 1.22 -3.44
CA CYS A 170 -0.71 2.58 -4.00
C CYS A 170 -0.56 2.49 -5.52
N VAL A 171 -1.42 3.16 -6.29
CA VAL A 171 -1.48 3.02 -7.74
C VAL A 171 -0.12 3.34 -8.39
N PHE A 172 0.53 4.40 -7.95
CA PHE A 172 1.85 4.83 -8.45
C PHE A 172 2.97 4.53 -7.45
N CYS A 173 3.01 3.30 -6.89
CA CYS A 173 4.03 2.92 -5.94
C CYS A 173 5.43 2.91 -6.57
N ILE A 174 6.40 3.57 -5.94
CA ILE A 174 7.81 3.61 -6.38
C ILE A 174 8.48 2.24 -6.45
N LYS A 175 7.93 1.23 -5.79
CA LYS A 175 8.42 -0.15 -5.83
C LYS A 175 7.90 -0.94 -7.03
N LYS A 176 6.87 -0.47 -7.73
CA LYS A 176 6.36 -1.12 -8.95
C LYS A 176 7.36 -1.03 -10.09
N GLY A 177 7.34 -2.00 -11.01
CA GLY A 177 8.08 -1.93 -12.26
C GLY A 177 7.60 -0.77 -13.14
N ILE A 178 8.51 -0.17 -13.94
CA ILE A 178 8.18 1.00 -14.78
C ILE A 178 7.05 0.71 -15.77
N ASN A 179 6.98 -0.52 -16.29
CA ASN A 179 5.88 -0.96 -17.17
C ASN A 179 4.52 -1.03 -16.44
N LYS A 180 4.50 -1.45 -15.17
CA LYS A 180 3.26 -1.43 -14.35
C LYS A 180 2.82 -0.01 -14.03
N ILE A 181 3.76 0.89 -13.72
CA ILE A 181 3.49 2.32 -13.50
C ILE A 181 2.91 2.95 -14.78
N ALA A 182 3.54 2.70 -15.94
CA ALA A 182 3.06 3.21 -17.20
C ALA A 182 1.67 2.66 -17.59
N LEU A 183 1.42 1.37 -17.33
CA LEU A 183 0.10 0.79 -17.59
C LEU A 183 -0.95 1.38 -16.65
N ALA A 184 -0.62 1.60 -15.38
CA ALA A 184 -1.53 2.25 -14.44
C ALA A 184 -1.89 3.67 -14.91
N ALA A 185 -0.93 4.43 -15.42
CA ALA A 185 -1.19 5.77 -15.95
C ALA A 185 -2.04 5.75 -17.24
N LYS A 186 -1.89 4.72 -18.09
CA LYS A 186 -2.76 4.55 -19.26
C LYS A 186 -4.20 4.20 -18.90
N ASP A 187 -4.37 3.36 -17.89
CA ASP A 187 -5.69 2.91 -17.47
C ASP A 187 -6.39 3.98 -16.59
N GLU A 188 -5.61 4.73 -15.79
CA GLU A 188 -6.10 5.74 -14.85
C GLU A 188 -5.38 7.10 -15.03
N PRO A 189 -5.56 7.77 -16.18
CA PRO A 189 -4.83 9.00 -16.48
C PRO A 189 -5.15 10.15 -15.51
N GLN A 190 -6.37 10.19 -14.95
CA GLN A 190 -6.75 11.22 -13.98
C GLN A 190 -6.06 11.01 -12.63
N LEU A 191 -5.90 9.77 -12.18
CA LEU A 191 -5.14 9.45 -10.98
C LEU A 191 -3.65 9.75 -11.18
N ALA A 192 -3.12 9.49 -12.38
CA ALA A 192 -1.73 9.82 -12.72
C ALA A 192 -1.49 11.33 -12.63
N ASP A 193 -2.33 12.14 -13.27
CA ASP A 193 -2.24 13.60 -13.24
C ASP A 193 -2.34 14.15 -11.81
N LYS A 194 -3.29 13.65 -11.02
CA LYS A 194 -3.47 14.01 -9.61
C LYS A 194 -2.22 13.70 -8.78
N PHE A 195 -1.61 12.53 -8.98
CA PHE A 195 -0.42 12.10 -8.26
C PHE A 195 0.83 12.88 -8.69
N ILE A 196 1.01 13.12 -9.99
CA ILE A 196 2.11 13.94 -10.55
C ILE A 196 2.05 15.36 -9.98
N LYS A 197 0.88 15.99 -10.01
CA LYS A 197 0.68 17.33 -9.44
C LYS A 197 1.04 17.37 -7.95
N MET A 198 0.72 16.32 -7.21
CA MET A 198 1.02 16.24 -5.79
C MET A 198 2.54 16.14 -5.54
N ILE A 199 3.26 15.25 -6.22
CA ILE A 199 4.71 15.07 -5.99
C ILE A 199 5.57 16.21 -6.52
N ASN A 200 5.03 17.05 -7.41
CA ASN A 200 5.70 18.23 -7.99
C ASN A 200 5.14 19.55 -7.43
N SER A 201 4.34 19.50 -6.38
CA SER A 201 3.78 20.71 -5.76
C SER A 201 4.87 21.50 -5.04
N ASP A 202 4.71 22.83 -4.97
CA ASP A 202 5.63 23.74 -4.27
C ASP A 202 5.75 23.45 -2.77
N ASP A 203 4.76 22.77 -2.19
CA ASP A 203 4.75 22.36 -0.79
C ASP A 203 5.69 21.17 -0.50
N VAL A 204 6.15 20.47 -1.53
CA VAL A 204 7.04 19.32 -1.36
C VAL A 204 8.42 19.77 -0.92
N ARG A 205 8.87 19.25 0.21
CA ARG A 205 10.19 19.59 0.74
C ARG A 205 11.32 19.19 -0.20
N ILE A 206 12.16 20.15 -0.56
CA ILE A 206 13.44 19.90 -1.24
C ILE A 206 14.47 19.52 -0.17
N VAL A 207 15.11 18.37 -0.32
CA VAL A 207 16.16 17.90 0.60
C VAL A 207 17.51 18.13 -0.05
N GLU A 208 18.16 19.23 0.28
CA GLU A 208 19.42 19.70 -0.31
C GLU A 208 20.59 18.71 -0.21
N THR A 209 20.58 17.85 0.80
CA THR A 209 21.62 16.82 0.98
C THR A 209 21.50 15.66 -0.01
N ARG A 210 20.41 15.56 -0.75
CA ARG A 210 20.26 14.57 -1.81
C ARG A 210 21.00 15.05 -3.06
N LYS A 211 21.81 14.16 -3.66
CA LYS A 211 22.59 14.47 -4.86
C LYS A 211 21.71 14.83 -6.06
N GLU A 212 20.51 14.28 -6.11
CA GLU A 212 19.54 14.48 -7.18
C GLU A 212 18.16 14.79 -6.59
N PRO A 213 17.34 15.60 -7.26
CA PRO A 213 15.96 15.81 -6.86
C PRO A 213 15.19 14.46 -6.78
N SER A 214 14.48 14.23 -5.70
CA SER A 214 13.83 12.94 -5.47
C SER A 214 12.72 12.63 -6.49
N ASN A 215 12.05 13.66 -7.04
CA ASN A 215 11.06 13.48 -8.08
C ASN A 215 11.65 12.99 -9.41
N THR A 216 12.91 13.36 -9.75
CA THR A 216 13.63 12.86 -10.94
C THR A 216 14.20 11.46 -10.76
N MET A 217 14.20 10.95 -9.55
CA MET A 217 14.71 9.62 -9.16
C MET A 217 13.58 8.72 -8.64
N TYR A 218 12.36 8.94 -9.13
CA TYR A 218 11.18 8.23 -8.65
C TYR A 218 11.35 6.71 -8.77
N ARG A 219 11.64 6.21 -9.97
CA ARG A 219 11.95 4.79 -10.19
C ARG A 219 13.01 4.65 -11.28
N GLN A 220 14.03 3.81 -11.07
CA GLN A 220 15.11 3.55 -12.04
C GLN A 220 15.78 4.83 -12.58
N ARG A 221 15.97 5.84 -11.74
CA ARG A 221 16.51 7.16 -12.10
C ARG A 221 15.68 7.91 -13.15
N MET A 222 14.38 7.71 -13.11
CA MET A 222 13.42 8.40 -13.96
C MET A 222 12.37 9.09 -13.09
N SER A 223 11.87 10.24 -13.54
CA SER A 223 10.68 10.85 -12.96
C SER A 223 9.45 10.01 -13.31
N LEU A 224 8.33 10.25 -12.61
CA LEU A 224 7.07 9.58 -12.93
C LEU A 224 6.60 9.93 -14.34
N GLU A 225 6.72 11.20 -14.73
CA GLU A 225 6.39 11.69 -16.07
C GLU A 225 7.27 11.01 -17.13
N SER A 226 8.59 10.95 -16.92
CA SER A 226 9.50 10.30 -17.86
C SER A 226 9.19 8.81 -18.06
N ILE A 227 8.70 8.13 -17.01
CA ILE A 227 8.24 6.74 -17.14
C ILE A 227 6.98 6.66 -17.99
N ILE A 228 6.03 7.55 -17.80
CA ILE A 228 4.79 7.61 -18.58
C ILE A 228 5.10 7.91 -20.05
N ASP A 229 5.94 8.91 -20.31
CA ASP A 229 6.35 9.32 -21.64
C ASP A 229 7.09 8.21 -22.39
N LEU A 230 7.97 7.46 -21.70
CA LEU A 230 8.69 6.32 -22.29
C LEU A 230 7.76 5.30 -22.94
N TYR A 231 6.57 5.14 -22.40
CA TYR A 231 5.58 4.17 -22.89
C TYR A 231 4.37 4.84 -23.58
N ALA A 232 4.41 6.17 -23.82
CA ALA A 232 3.28 6.91 -24.36
C ALA A 232 2.76 6.29 -25.68
N GLU A 233 3.65 6.03 -26.63
CA GLU A 233 3.34 5.46 -27.94
C GLU A 233 3.13 3.92 -27.94
N MET A 234 3.43 3.25 -26.82
CA MET A 234 3.26 1.81 -26.75
C MET A 234 1.78 1.45 -26.57
N PRO A 235 1.18 0.64 -27.48
CA PRO A 235 -0.19 0.18 -27.31
C PRO A 235 -0.37 -0.61 -26.00
N ARG A 236 -1.54 -0.41 -25.35
CA ARG A 236 -1.86 -1.04 -24.06
C ARG A 236 -1.64 -2.55 -24.08
N ASP A 237 -2.09 -3.24 -25.15
CA ASP A 237 -1.96 -4.69 -25.26
C ASP A 237 -0.50 -5.17 -25.37
N LYS A 238 0.37 -4.37 -25.98
CA LYS A 238 1.82 -4.64 -25.98
C LYS A 238 2.41 -4.47 -24.60
N LEU A 239 2.00 -3.42 -23.90
CA LEU A 239 2.46 -3.16 -22.54
C LEU A 239 2.04 -4.28 -21.58
N ILE A 240 0.79 -4.76 -21.67
CA ILE A 240 0.32 -5.92 -20.89
C ILE A 240 1.16 -7.19 -21.16
N LYS A 241 1.59 -7.41 -22.41
CA LYS A 241 2.45 -8.55 -22.73
C LYS A 241 3.80 -8.47 -22.03
N THR A 242 4.36 -7.27 -21.84
CA THR A 242 5.61 -7.09 -21.09
C THR A 242 5.43 -7.43 -19.60
N LEU A 243 4.26 -7.22 -19.02
CA LEU A 243 3.96 -7.60 -17.65
C LEU A 243 3.94 -9.13 -17.48
N ARG A 244 3.31 -9.84 -18.38
CA ARG A 244 3.19 -11.31 -18.33
C ARG A 244 4.55 -12.01 -18.40
N SER A 245 5.50 -11.46 -19.13
CA SER A 245 6.86 -12.00 -19.23
C SER A 245 7.71 -11.75 -17.96
N THR A 246 7.36 -10.74 -17.17
CA THR A 246 8.03 -10.43 -15.89
C THR A 246 7.30 -11.01 -14.68
N PHE A 247 6.11 -11.56 -14.87
CA PHE A 247 5.25 -12.11 -13.81
C PHE A 247 5.87 -13.32 -13.10
N GLU A 248 6.70 -14.09 -13.79
CA GLU A 248 7.38 -15.25 -13.22
C GLU A 248 8.50 -14.91 -12.22
N THR A 249 8.92 -13.65 -12.14
CA THR A 249 10.08 -13.24 -11.34
C THR A 249 9.78 -12.39 -10.11
N GLY A 250 8.52 -12.19 -9.72
CA GLY A 250 8.33 -11.58 -8.41
C GLY A 250 7.23 -10.57 -8.20
N SER A 251 5.98 -11.01 -8.19
CA SER A 251 4.88 -10.25 -7.58
C SER A 251 5.11 -9.96 -6.09
N CYS A 252 5.98 -10.71 -5.42
CA CYS A 252 6.29 -10.56 -4.01
C CYS A 252 7.23 -9.39 -3.68
N SER A 253 8.06 -8.94 -4.64
CA SER A 253 8.97 -7.81 -4.40
C SER A 253 8.31 -6.44 -4.51
N GLU A 254 7.10 -6.37 -5.06
CA GLU A 254 6.35 -5.14 -5.29
C GLU A 254 5.28 -4.87 -4.23
N SER A 255 5.00 -5.83 -3.35
CA SER A 255 4.13 -5.58 -2.21
C SER A 255 4.84 -4.66 -1.23
N CYS A 256 4.12 -3.63 -0.81
CA CYS A 256 4.56 -2.76 0.27
C CYS A 256 4.81 -3.63 1.50
N GLU A 257 6.07 -3.94 1.79
CA GLU A 257 6.45 -4.64 3.00
C GLU A 257 6.27 -3.68 4.19
N ALA A 258 5.02 -3.47 4.61
CA ALA A 258 4.76 -2.92 5.91
C ALA A 258 5.34 -3.93 6.90
N PHE A 259 6.36 -3.59 7.65
CA PHE A 259 7.06 -4.47 8.60
C PHE A 259 8.24 -5.31 8.04
N ALA A 260 8.77 -5.01 6.85
CA ALA A 260 10.02 -5.59 6.40
C ALA A 260 11.22 -4.77 6.92
N GLU A 261 11.72 -5.09 8.08
CA GLU A 261 13.09 -4.80 8.53
C GLU A 261 13.75 -6.06 9.05
#